data_fca62a28fb22a119f03bf712cb31dd63
#
_entry.id   fca62a28fb22a119f03bf712cb31dd63
#
_cell.length_a   1.000
_cell.length_b   1.000
_cell.length_c   1.000
_cell.angle_alpha   90.00
_cell.angle_beta   90.00
_cell.angle_gamma   90.00
#
_symmetry.space_group_name_H-M   'P 1'
#
loop_
_entity.id
_entity.type
_entity.pdbx_description
1 polymer ?
#
loop_
_entity_poly.entity_id
_entity_poly.type
_entity_poly.pdbx_seq_one_letter_code
_entity_poly.pdbx_strand_id
1 'polypeptide(L)'
;YVLVRNPLNLHQVSRISLRPEVVDGLVFWTKNPEPMLKQLSVLDAYAYYFQFTLNAYAADVEAALPPLAVRIEIFRQLAQKIGAERMIWRYDPILLSARYDLQYHAAVFEELAAQQADSTKKCIISFLDYYPKIKAGLHQAGMRGLSEDEQRRLAAVLSQTCLLYTSPSPR
;
A
#
# COMPACT_ATOMS: atom_id res chain seq x y z
N TYR A 1 -4.34 9.23 24.03
CA TYR A 1 -5.69 8.94 23.50
C TYR A 1 -5.94 9.70 22.22
N VAL A 2 -6.89 9.20 21.42
CA VAL A 2 -7.41 9.85 20.22
C VAL A 2 -8.93 10.08 20.39
N LEU A 3 -9.43 11.19 19.83
CA LEU A 3 -10.84 11.47 19.74
C LEU A 3 -11.34 11.08 18.35
N VAL A 4 -12.29 10.16 18.31
CA VAL A 4 -12.90 9.69 17.07
C VAL A 4 -14.34 10.17 17.00
N ARG A 5 -14.65 10.97 16.00
CA ARG A 5 -16.02 11.43 15.74
C ARG A 5 -16.78 10.37 14.95
N ASN A 6 -17.97 10.04 15.38
CA ASN A 6 -18.84 9.13 14.64
C ASN A 6 -19.28 9.79 13.31
N PRO A 7 -18.98 9.17 12.14
CA PRO A 7 -19.34 9.76 10.85
C PRO A 7 -20.84 9.83 10.59
N LEU A 8 -21.63 9.01 11.28
CA LEU A 8 -23.09 8.99 11.16
C LEU A 8 -23.78 9.91 12.19
N ASN A 9 -23.09 10.30 13.27
CA ASN A 9 -23.58 11.19 14.30
C ASN A 9 -22.44 12.09 14.78
N LEU A 10 -22.33 13.27 14.19
CA LEU A 10 -21.23 14.22 14.45
C LEU A 10 -21.18 14.74 15.90
N HIS A 11 -22.25 14.60 16.68
CA HIS A 11 -22.30 14.97 18.09
C HIS A 11 -21.71 13.90 19.01
N GLN A 12 -21.55 12.68 18.51
CA GLN A 12 -20.95 11.58 19.24
C GLN A 12 -19.44 11.53 19.01
N VAL A 13 -18.68 11.75 20.08
CA VAL A 13 -17.22 11.68 20.08
C VAL A 13 -16.78 10.59 21.06
N SER A 14 -16.04 9.61 20.58
CA SER A 14 -15.44 8.54 21.38
C SER A 14 -14.01 8.89 21.73
N ARG A 15 -13.62 8.71 22.99
CA ARG A 15 -12.24 8.82 23.44
C ARG A 15 -11.62 7.42 23.50
N ILE A 16 -10.63 7.16 22.64
CA ILE A 16 -9.96 5.87 22.58
C ILE A 16 -8.60 6.00 23.25
N SER A 17 -8.33 5.16 24.24
CA SER A 17 -7.01 5.09 24.87
C SER A 17 -6.00 4.50 23.90
N LEU A 18 -4.80 5.08 23.84
CA LEU A 18 -3.66 4.54 23.10
C LEU A 18 -2.55 4.05 24.07
N ARG A 19 -2.85 3.80 25.33
CA ARG A 19 -1.86 3.26 26.25
C ARG A 19 -1.46 1.83 25.82
N PRO A 20 -0.17 1.47 25.89
CA PRO A 20 0.31 0.16 25.44
C PRO A 20 -0.43 -1.04 26.09
N GLU A 21 -0.87 -0.89 27.35
CA GLU A 21 -1.54 -1.97 28.09
C GLU A 21 -2.96 -2.29 27.60
N VAL A 22 -3.54 -1.41 26.75
CA VAL A 22 -4.90 -1.55 26.24
C VAL A 22 -4.99 -1.60 24.71
N VAL A 23 -3.83 -1.65 24.04
CA VAL A 23 -3.72 -1.70 22.57
C VAL A 23 -3.03 -3.00 22.18
N ASP A 24 -3.74 -3.89 21.52
CA ASP A 24 -3.19 -5.17 21.03
C ASP A 24 -2.18 -4.97 19.90
N GLY A 25 -2.35 -3.95 19.08
CA GLY A 25 -1.44 -3.63 18.00
C GLY A 25 -1.84 -2.39 17.21
N LEU A 26 -0.86 -1.80 16.50
CA LEU A 26 -1.04 -0.65 15.64
C LEU A 26 -0.77 -1.03 14.18
N VAL A 27 -1.68 -0.64 13.31
CA VAL A 27 -1.52 -0.81 11.86
C VAL A 27 -1.41 0.57 11.22
N PHE A 28 -0.25 0.85 10.63
CA PHE A 28 -0.04 2.08 9.88
C PHE A 28 -0.29 1.86 8.40
N TRP A 29 -1.32 2.45 7.88
CA TRP A 29 -1.65 2.39 6.46
C TRP A 29 -1.30 3.72 5.80
N THR A 30 -0.26 3.74 4.98
CA THR A 30 0.31 4.98 4.46
C THR A 30 0.90 4.82 3.06
N LYS A 31 0.97 5.93 2.32
CA LYS A 31 1.71 6.06 1.05
C LYS A 31 3.04 6.82 1.22
N ASN A 32 3.22 7.51 2.36
CA ASN A 32 4.46 8.22 2.67
C ASN A 32 4.69 8.28 4.19
N PRO A 33 5.42 7.32 4.77
CA PRO A 33 5.77 7.32 6.19
C PRO A 33 7.03 8.13 6.51
N GLU A 34 7.61 8.86 5.57
CA GLU A 34 8.87 9.61 5.77
C GLU A 34 8.89 10.45 7.06
N PRO A 35 7.82 11.21 7.40
CA PRO A 35 7.81 11.99 8.65
C PRO A 35 7.94 11.13 9.92
N MET A 36 7.55 9.85 9.87
CA MET A 36 7.61 8.94 11.01
C MET A 36 9.00 8.32 11.21
N LEU A 37 9.85 8.27 10.18
CA LEU A 37 11.15 7.58 10.24
C LEU A 37 12.06 8.04 11.38
N LYS A 38 11.94 9.29 11.81
CA LYS A 38 12.72 9.90 12.90
C LYS A 38 12.10 9.67 14.29
N GLN A 39 10.87 9.15 14.34
CA GLN A 39 10.08 9.03 15.58
C GLN A 39 9.62 7.59 15.85
N LEU A 40 10.17 6.60 15.16
CA LEU A 40 9.76 5.19 15.32
C LEU A 40 9.96 4.65 16.73
N SER A 41 10.92 5.18 17.49
CA SER A 41 11.16 4.80 18.89
C SER A 41 9.97 5.07 19.82
N VAL A 42 9.06 5.97 19.45
CA VAL A 42 7.80 6.20 20.19
C VAL A 42 6.89 4.96 20.16
N LEU A 43 7.14 4.04 19.22
CA LEU A 43 6.36 2.82 19.03
C LEU A 43 6.97 1.59 19.71
N ASP A 44 8.12 1.71 20.39
CA ASP A 44 8.85 0.57 20.95
C ASP A 44 8.03 -0.24 21.97
N ALA A 45 7.05 0.40 22.63
CA ALA A 45 6.15 -0.25 23.58
C ALA A 45 4.95 -0.96 22.92
N TYR A 46 4.82 -0.90 21.59
CA TYR A 46 3.67 -1.45 20.88
C TYR A 46 4.07 -2.59 19.93
N ALA A 47 3.18 -3.57 19.78
CA ALA A 47 3.18 -4.41 18.59
C ALA A 47 2.64 -3.58 17.42
N TYR A 48 3.38 -3.50 16.32
CA TYR A 48 2.94 -2.73 15.16
C TYR A 48 3.50 -3.25 13.85
N TYR A 49 2.82 -2.91 12.74
CA TYR A 49 3.32 -3.10 11.39
C TYR A 49 2.83 -2.02 10.45
N PHE A 50 3.49 -1.90 9.31
CA PHE A 50 3.13 -0.96 8.26
C PHE A 50 2.54 -1.67 7.06
N GLN A 51 1.44 -1.13 6.55
CA GLN A 51 0.92 -1.38 5.21
C GLN A 51 1.31 -0.19 4.34
N PHE A 52 2.42 -0.32 3.63
CA PHE A 52 2.92 0.75 2.77
C PHE A 52 2.38 0.56 1.36
N THR A 53 1.55 1.50 0.90
CA THR A 53 1.05 1.52 -0.47
C THR A 53 2.10 2.12 -1.40
N LEU A 54 2.64 1.29 -2.27
CA LEU A 54 3.64 1.67 -3.27
C LEU A 54 3.16 1.23 -4.65
N ASN A 55 2.59 2.18 -5.39
CA ASN A 55 2.21 2.05 -6.80
C ASN A 55 3.16 2.87 -7.66
N ALA A 56 3.20 2.60 -8.96
CA ALA A 56 4.01 3.37 -9.91
C ALA A 56 3.20 4.37 -10.74
N TYR A 57 2.09 4.84 -10.20
CA TYR A 57 1.35 5.93 -10.85
C TYR A 57 2.14 7.24 -10.82
N ALA A 58 2.00 8.04 -11.86
CA ALA A 58 2.56 9.38 -11.91
C ALA A 58 1.63 10.41 -11.25
N ALA A 59 1.98 11.68 -11.32
CA ALA A 59 1.25 12.77 -10.70
C ALA A 59 -0.18 12.98 -11.23
N ASP A 60 -0.51 12.40 -12.37
CA ASP A 60 -1.88 12.36 -12.91
C ASP A 60 -2.85 11.55 -12.04
N VAL A 61 -2.33 10.58 -11.28
CA VAL A 61 -3.10 9.76 -10.33
C VAL A 61 -2.70 10.05 -8.88
N GLU A 62 -1.42 10.26 -8.61
CA GLU A 62 -0.84 10.44 -7.26
C GLU A 62 -0.11 11.79 -7.13
N ALA A 63 -0.82 12.90 -7.39
CA ALA A 63 -0.25 14.26 -7.48
C ALA A 63 0.50 14.74 -6.22
N ALA A 64 0.13 14.27 -5.03
CA ALA A 64 0.67 14.76 -3.76
C ALA A 64 1.80 13.89 -3.17
N LEU A 65 2.27 12.90 -3.92
CA LEU A 65 3.30 11.98 -3.43
C LEU A 65 4.69 12.35 -3.96
N PRO A 66 5.75 12.03 -3.19
CA PRO A 66 7.12 12.12 -3.68
C PRO A 66 7.33 11.23 -4.92
N PRO A 67 8.36 11.51 -5.75
CA PRO A 67 8.73 10.66 -6.87
C PRO A 67 8.89 9.20 -6.47
N LEU A 68 8.60 8.28 -7.41
CA LEU A 68 8.63 6.84 -7.15
C LEU A 68 9.97 6.37 -6.54
N ALA A 69 11.09 6.82 -7.09
CA ALA A 69 12.42 6.47 -6.59
C ALA A 69 12.61 6.86 -5.11
N VAL A 70 12.10 8.01 -4.71
CA VAL A 70 12.13 8.47 -3.31
C VAL A 70 11.26 7.57 -2.43
N ARG A 71 10.06 7.20 -2.88
CA ARG A 71 9.16 6.30 -2.14
C ARG A 71 9.75 4.89 -1.97
N ILE A 72 10.44 4.38 -2.99
CA ILE A 72 11.17 3.11 -2.92
C ILE A 72 12.25 3.17 -1.85
N GLU A 73 13.00 4.25 -1.80
CA GLU A 73 14.05 4.44 -0.80
C GLU A 73 13.46 4.57 0.62
N ILE A 74 12.37 5.31 0.80
CA ILE A 74 11.64 5.40 2.07
C ILE A 74 11.16 4.02 2.53
N PHE A 75 10.65 3.19 1.60
CA PHE A 75 10.22 1.82 1.89
C PHE A 75 11.39 0.98 2.44
N ARG A 76 12.55 1.02 1.78
CA ARG A 76 13.75 0.30 2.22
C ARG A 76 14.25 0.78 3.57
N GLN A 77 14.33 2.09 3.78
CA GLN A 77 14.76 2.67 5.06
C GLN A 77 13.83 2.27 6.20
N LEU A 78 12.52 2.27 5.96
CA LEU A 78 11.56 1.80 6.96
C LEU A 78 11.77 0.31 7.27
N ALA A 79 11.89 -0.52 6.22
CA ALA A 79 12.13 -1.95 6.39
C ALA A 79 13.44 -2.26 7.15
N GLN A 80 14.51 -1.51 6.88
CA GLN A 80 15.78 -1.64 7.62
C GLN A 80 15.62 -1.32 9.11
N LYS A 81 14.77 -0.35 9.45
CA LYS A 81 14.53 0.07 10.84
C LYS A 81 13.63 -0.88 11.62
N ILE A 82 12.59 -1.40 11.00
CA ILE A 82 11.56 -2.18 11.72
C ILE A 82 11.58 -3.68 11.39
N GLY A 83 12.33 -4.09 10.37
CA GLY A 83 12.38 -5.46 9.86
C GLY A 83 11.32 -5.73 8.78
N ALA A 84 11.69 -6.57 7.80
CA ALA A 84 10.84 -6.93 6.66
C ALA A 84 9.54 -7.64 7.08
N GLU A 85 9.53 -8.31 8.23
CA GLU A 85 8.37 -9.02 8.78
C GLU A 85 7.24 -8.05 9.19
N ARG A 86 7.58 -6.81 9.54
CA ARG A 86 6.63 -5.75 9.91
C ARG A 86 6.27 -4.83 8.75
N MET A 87 6.74 -5.17 7.53
CA MET A 87 6.42 -4.46 6.31
C MET A 87 5.48 -5.28 5.44
N ILE A 88 4.34 -4.68 5.05
CA ILE A 88 3.44 -5.22 4.04
C ILE A 88 3.41 -4.23 2.89
N TRP A 89 3.84 -4.68 1.71
CA TRP A 89 3.68 -3.91 0.49
C TRP A 89 2.22 -3.99 0.02
N ARG A 90 1.61 -2.86 -0.28
CA ARG A 90 0.30 -2.79 -0.94
C ARG A 90 0.47 -2.23 -2.35
N TYR A 91 0.13 -3.02 -3.34
CA TYR A 91 -0.04 -2.58 -4.71
C TYR A 91 -1.53 -2.37 -4.96
N ASP A 92 -2.02 -1.17 -4.62
CA ASP A 92 -3.43 -0.92 -4.34
C ASP A 92 -3.81 0.58 -4.46
N PRO A 93 -4.91 0.92 -5.16
CA PRO A 93 -5.69 0.06 -6.05
C PRO A 93 -5.05 -0.07 -7.44
N ILE A 94 -5.33 -1.18 -8.12
CA ILE A 94 -5.02 -1.34 -9.54
C ILE A 94 -6.19 -0.79 -10.35
N LEU A 95 -5.92 0.16 -11.24
CA LEU A 95 -6.87 0.76 -12.18
C LEU A 95 -6.27 0.75 -13.59
N LEU A 96 -7.11 0.80 -14.60
CA LEU A 96 -6.69 0.83 -16.00
C LEU A 96 -6.97 2.19 -16.65
N SER A 97 -6.09 2.56 -17.55
CA SER A 97 -6.24 3.67 -18.51
C SER A 97 -5.45 3.36 -19.78
N ALA A 98 -5.43 4.27 -20.73
CA ALA A 98 -4.59 4.15 -21.92
C ALA A 98 -3.08 4.08 -21.59
N ARG A 99 -2.67 4.70 -20.48
CA ARG A 99 -1.29 4.70 -19.99
C ARG A 99 -0.98 3.52 -19.06
N TYR A 100 -1.94 3.12 -18.25
CA TYR A 100 -1.81 2.11 -17.21
C TYR A 100 -2.63 0.88 -17.60
N ASP A 101 -2.16 0.13 -18.57
CA ASP A 101 -2.78 -1.09 -19.04
C ASP A 101 -2.28 -2.33 -18.26
N LEU A 102 -2.77 -3.52 -18.62
CA LEU A 102 -2.36 -4.78 -17.97
C LEU A 102 -0.87 -5.06 -18.13
N GLN A 103 -0.29 -4.71 -19.28
CA GLN A 103 1.13 -4.93 -19.56
C GLN A 103 2.00 -3.99 -18.72
N TYR A 104 1.59 -2.74 -18.61
CA TYR A 104 2.22 -1.77 -17.71
C TYR A 104 2.26 -2.29 -16.27
N HIS A 105 1.11 -2.74 -15.75
CA HIS A 105 1.04 -3.25 -14.38
C HIS A 105 1.91 -4.48 -14.16
N ALA A 106 1.95 -5.42 -15.11
CA ALA A 106 2.81 -6.59 -15.02
C ALA A 106 4.29 -6.20 -14.95
N ALA A 107 4.76 -5.36 -15.87
CA ALA A 107 6.15 -4.94 -15.97
C ALA A 107 6.61 -4.14 -14.72
N VAL A 108 5.81 -3.14 -14.34
CA VAL A 108 6.15 -2.29 -13.19
C VAL A 108 6.09 -3.07 -11.87
N PHE A 109 5.13 -3.97 -11.72
CA PHE A 109 5.06 -4.80 -10.52
C PHE A 109 6.27 -5.71 -10.38
N GLU A 110 6.75 -6.31 -11.48
CA GLU A 110 7.97 -7.12 -11.49
C GLU A 110 9.19 -6.30 -11.06
N GLU A 111 9.35 -5.10 -11.61
CA GLU A 111 10.44 -4.19 -11.23
C GLU A 111 10.39 -3.81 -9.75
N LEU A 112 9.21 -3.45 -9.23
CA LEU A 112 9.03 -3.12 -7.82
C LEU A 112 9.24 -4.33 -6.91
N ALA A 113 8.76 -5.51 -7.29
CA ALA A 113 8.94 -6.74 -6.53
C ALA A 113 10.41 -7.10 -6.39
N ALA A 114 11.19 -7.01 -7.48
CA ALA A 114 12.63 -7.23 -7.47
C ALA A 114 13.34 -6.24 -6.53
N GLN A 115 12.93 -4.98 -6.55
CA GLN A 115 13.53 -3.94 -5.73
C GLN A 115 13.18 -4.06 -4.24
N GLN A 116 12.06 -4.69 -3.88
CA GLN A 116 11.58 -4.81 -2.50
C GLN A 116 11.72 -6.22 -1.91
N ALA A 117 12.33 -7.17 -2.61
CA ALA A 117 12.42 -8.57 -2.22
C ALA A 117 12.93 -8.79 -0.78
N ASP A 118 13.93 -8.01 -0.36
CA ASP A 118 14.49 -8.09 0.99
C ASP A 118 13.80 -7.18 2.01
N SER A 119 12.89 -6.32 1.55
CA SER A 119 12.26 -5.27 2.37
C SER A 119 10.86 -5.63 2.87
N THR A 120 10.27 -6.71 2.35
CA THR A 120 8.94 -7.19 2.75
C THR A 120 8.80 -8.69 2.50
N LYS A 121 7.94 -9.35 3.30
CA LYS A 121 7.59 -10.76 3.14
C LYS A 121 6.18 -10.96 2.59
N LYS A 122 5.43 -9.87 2.40
CA LYS A 122 4.03 -9.95 2.00
C LYS A 122 3.67 -8.80 1.09
N CYS A 123 3.01 -9.13 -0.03
CA CYS A 123 2.36 -8.17 -0.90
C CYS A 123 0.84 -8.37 -0.88
N ILE A 124 0.09 -7.29 -0.79
CA ILE A 124 -1.37 -7.26 -0.95
C ILE A 124 -1.66 -6.51 -2.23
N ILE A 125 -2.41 -7.14 -3.13
CA ILE A 125 -2.96 -6.49 -4.32
C ILE A 125 -4.45 -6.25 -4.13
N SER A 126 -4.98 -5.14 -4.64
CA SER A 126 -6.41 -4.94 -4.77
C SER A 126 -6.75 -4.21 -6.06
N PHE A 127 -7.90 -4.53 -6.61
CA PHE A 127 -8.42 -3.89 -7.80
C PHE A 127 -9.37 -2.76 -7.41
N LEU A 128 -9.45 -1.74 -8.26
CA LEU A 128 -10.32 -0.61 -8.00
C LEU A 128 -11.80 -1.05 -8.03
N ASP A 129 -12.47 -0.88 -6.89
CA ASP A 129 -13.92 -1.06 -6.81
C ASP A 129 -14.66 0.15 -7.36
N TYR A 130 -15.70 -0.12 -8.17
CA TYR A 130 -16.52 0.90 -8.75
C TYR A 130 -17.62 1.38 -7.78
N TYR A 131 -17.28 2.37 -6.97
CA TYR A 131 -18.30 3.09 -6.20
C TYR A 131 -18.97 4.15 -7.07
N PRO A 132 -20.31 4.31 -7.01
CA PRO A 132 -21.03 5.29 -7.82
C PRO A 132 -20.47 6.72 -7.73
N LYS A 133 -19.98 7.11 -6.54
CA LYS A 133 -19.42 8.45 -6.30
C LYS A 133 -18.13 8.76 -7.06
N ILE A 134 -17.32 7.75 -7.39
CA ILE A 134 -16.03 7.96 -8.09
C ILE A 134 -16.10 7.65 -9.57
N LYS A 135 -17.16 6.94 -10.01
CA LYS A 135 -17.32 6.47 -11.40
C LYS A 135 -17.25 7.59 -12.42
N ALA A 136 -17.94 8.70 -12.18
CA ALA A 136 -17.96 9.84 -13.08
C ALA A 136 -16.57 10.50 -13.22
N GLY A 137 -15.87 10.72 -12.10
CA GLY A 137 -14.53 11.30 -12.09
C GLY A 137 -13.49 10.39 -12.77
N LEU A 138 -13.55 9.09 -12.53
CA LEU A 138 -12.67 8.12 -13.19
C LEU A 138 -12.88 8.11 -14.70
N HIS A 139 -14.14 8.10 -15.14
CA HIS A 139 -14.46 8.11 -16.57
C HIS A 139 -13.98 9.40 -17.26
N GLN A 140 -14.16 10.55 -16.63
CA GLN A 140 -13.63 11.83 -17.15
C GLN A 140 -12.08 11.84 -17.23
N ALA A 141 -11.42 11.15 -16.33
CA ALA A 141 -9.96 10.98 -16.34
C ALA A 141 -9.48 9.86 -17.28
N GLY A 142 -10.37 9.23 -18.05
CA GLY A 142 -10.02 8.09 -18.91
C GLY A 142 -9.60 6.84 -18.16
N MET A 143 -10.02 6.72 -16.90
CA MET A 143 -9.67 5.61 -16.01
C MET A 143 -10.86 4.68 -15.80
N ARG A 144 -10.58 3.39 -15.59
CA ARG A 144 -11.58 2.37 -15.30
C ARG A 144 -11.05 1.30 -14.35
N GLY A 145 -11.95 0.57 -13.72
CA GLY A 145 -11.63 -0.68 -13.07
C GLY A 145 -11.40 -1.81 -14.07
N LEU A 146 -10.98 -2.95 -13.57
CA LEU A 146 -10.77 -4.17 -14.34
C LEU A 146 -12.04 -5.01 -14.38
N SER A 147 -12.30 -5.67 -15.53
CA SER A 147 -13.27 -6.75 -15.59
C SER A 147 -12.79 -7.97 -14.80
N GLU A 148 -13.68 -8.88 -14.43
CA GLU A 148 -13.31 -10.09 -13.69
C GLU A 148 -12.24 -10.94 -14.40
N ASP A 149 -12.30 -11.02 -15.72
CA ASP A 149 -11.33 -11.77 -16.51
C ASP A 149 -9.96 -11.07 -16.53
N GLU A 150 -9.93 -9.75 -16.64
CA GLU A 150 -8.71 -8.95 -16.52
C GLU A 150 -8.10 -9.09 -15.11
N GLN A 151 -8.92 -9.07 -14.05
CA GLN A 151 -8.48 -9.27 -12.68
C GLN A 151 -7.84 -10.65 -12.51
N ARG A 152 -8.49 -11.72 -12.97
CA ARG A 152 -7.96 -13.09 -12.90
C ARG A 152 -6.63 -13.23 -13.61
N ARG A 153 -6.52 -12.72 -14.84
CA ARG A 153 -5.30 -12.76 -15.64
C ARG A 153 -4.15 -12.00 -14.97
N LEU A 154 -4.42 -10.77 -14.55
CA LEU A 154 -3.39 -9.96 -13.92
C LEU A 154 -2.98 -10.55 -12.56
N ALA A 155 -3.93 -10.98 -11.73
CA ALA A 155 -3.64 -11.60 -10.45
C ALA A 155 -2.74 -12.85 -10.59
N ALA A 156 -2.95 -13.67 -11.61
CA ALA A 156 -2.11 -14.83 -11.89
C ALA A 156 -0.66 -14.41 -12.20
N VAL A 157 -0.46 -13.40 -13.06
CA VAL A 157 0.87 -12.88 -13.40
C VAL A 157 1.56 -12.30 -12.17
N LEU A 158 0.88 -11.43 -11.41
CA LEU A 158 1.45 -10.79 -10.22
C LEU A 158 1.78 -11.82 -9.12
N SER A 159 0.96 -12.85 -8.97
CA SER A 159 1.21 -13.94 -8.03
C SER A 159 2.47 -14.73 -8.38
N GLN A 160 2.68 -15.06 -9.67
CA GLN A 160 3.91 -15.72 -10.12
C GLN A 160 5.15 -14.86 -9.82
N THR A 161 5.08 -13.57 -10.09
CA THR A 161 6.15 -12.62 -9.76
C THR A 161 6.46 -12.63 -8.25
N CYS A 162 5.44 -12.59 -7.40
CA CYS A 162 5.66 -12.66 -5.94
C CYS A 162 6.38 -13.95 -5.53
N LEU A 163 6.03 -15.10 -6.11
CA LEU A 163 6.69 -16.37 -5.80
C LEU A 163 8.17 -16.39 -6.18
N LEU A 164 8.56 -15.74 -7.28
CA LEU A 164 9.96 -15.65 -7.70
C LEU A 164 10.82 -14.88 -6.70
N TYR A 165 10.28 -13.83 -6.08
CA TYR A 165 11.04 -12.95 -5.19
C TYR A 165 10.83 -13.22 -3.69
N THR A 166 9.83 -14.00 -3.30
CA THR A 166 9.55 -14.33 -1.89
C THR A 166 9.86 -15.78 -1.52
N SER A 167 10.09 -16.65 -2.49
CA SER A 167 10.52 -18.03 -2.22
C SER A 167 11.94 -18.03 -1.67
N PRO A 168 12.24 -18.79 -0.58
CA PRO A 168 13.62 -18.98 -0.17
C PRO A 168 14.39 -19.61 -1.31
N SER A 169 15.50 -18.97 -1.71
CA SER A 169 16.43 -19.55 -2.68
C SER A 169 16.79 -20.96 -2.23
N PRO A 170 16.69 -21.97 -3.08
CA PRO A 170 17.19 -23.29 -2.71
C PRO A 170 18.69 -23.17 -2.39
N ARG A 171 19.06 -23.52 -1.14
CA ARG A 171 20.44 -23.59 -0.69
C ARG A 171 21.14 -24.77 -1.34
#